data_2a6b833fc5bfafa77e5aa38a1b0df61f
#
_entry.id   2a6b833fc5bfafa77e5aa38a1b0df61f
#
_cell.length_a   1.000
_cell.length_b   1.000
_cell.length_c   1.000
_cell.angle_alpha   90.00
_cell.angle_beta   90.00
_cell.angle_gamma   90.00
#
_symmetry.space_group_name_H-M   'P 1'
#
loop_
_entity.id
_entity.type
_entity.pdbx_description
1 polymer ?
#
loop_
_entity_poly.entity_id
_entity_poly.type
_entity_poly.pdbx_seq_one_letter_code
_entity_poly.pdbx_strand_id
1 'polypeptide(L)'
;MFQKLDEVEKRYEEVTRKISDPEIIAQQSQWQALMKEHAEIEPVVLKYKEYKKATQAIEDAKEMLKDPEMKELAEIEIEENKEKLPKLEEEIKILLIPKDPNDDKNVICEIRGGAGGEEAALFAGTLFRMYSKYAEKKHWKLEILNENETGLGGYKEISFMITGKGAYSRLKFESGVHRVQRVPDTEASGRIHTSTATVVVLPEVEDVEIDINPADIKMEVFRASGAGGQHINKTSSAVRLIHIPTGMVAECQTERSQFQNRDYAMKLLRSRLYEQEKAKQDSEVANARKSQVGSGDRSEKIRTYNYPQGRITDHRIGLSIYQMENFLNGDLDEMIDSLITADTAEKLKGSEEE
;
A
#
# COMPACT_ATOMS: atom_id res chain seq x y z
N MET A 1 12.66 -16.41 -16.70
CA MET A 1 13.16 -15.11 -16.21
C MET A 1 13.68 -14.23 -17.37
N PHE A 2 14.72 -14.63 -18.10
CA PHE A 2 15.39 -13.77 -19.11
C PHE A 2 14.49 -13.33 -20.28
N GLN A 3 13.58 -14.17 -20.77
CA GLN A 3 12.61 -13.76 -21.81
C GLN A 3 11.69 -12.62 -21.33
N LYS A 4 11.24 -12.66 -20.08
CA LYS A 4 10.46 -11.56 -19.47
C LYS A 4 11.29 -10.28 -19.36
N LEU A 5 12.58 -10.37 -19.06
CA LEU A 5 13.49 -9.21 -18.98
C LEU A 5 13.73 -8.53 -20.34
N ASP A 6 13.82 -9.31 -21.41
CA ASP A 6 13.91 -8.76 -22.76
C ASP A 6 12.61 -8.03 -23.18
N GLU A 7 11.46 -8.49 -22.73
CA GLU A 7 10.18 -7.78 -22.92
C GLU A 7 10.13 -6.48 -22.12
N VAL A 8 10.61 -6.50 -20.87
CA VAL A 8 10.70 -5.31 -20.01
C VAL A 8 11.65 -4.27 -20.61
N GLU A 9 12.79 -4.69 -21.17
CA GLU A 9 13.73 -3.78 -21.83
C GLU A 9 13.10 -3.13 -23.07
N LYS A 10 12.41 -3.90 -23.91
CA LYS A 10 11.66 -3.36 -25.06
C LYS A 10 10.59 -2.36 -24.63
N ARG A 11 9.85 -2.71 -23.57
CA ARG A 11 8.83 -1.82 -23.01
C ARG A 11 9.43 -0.52 -22.49
N TYR A 12 10.57 -0.57 -21.82
CA TYR A 12 11.32 0.60 -21.38
C TYR A 12 11.69 1.53 -22.54
N GLU A 13 12.19 0.97 -23.64
CA GLU A 13 12.52 1.75 -24.84
C GLU A 13 11.30 2.40 -25.49
N GLU A 14 10.16 1.67 -25.54
CA GLU A 14 8.89 2.24 -26.01
C GLU A 14 8.41 3.39 -25.13
N VAL A 15 8.41 3.21 -23.81
CA VAL A 15 7.98 4.21 -22.83
C VAL A 15 8.89 5.42 -22.90
N THR A 16 10.21 5.25 -22.98
CA THR A 16 11.19 6.33 -23.12
C THR A 16 10.93 7.15 -24.38
N ARG A 17 10.58 6.49 -25.48
CA ARG A 17 10.24 7.17 -26.75
C ARG A 17 8.94 7.95 -26.61
N LYS A 18 7.91 7.36 -26.02
CA LYS A 18 6.60 8.01 -25.80
C LYS A 18 6.66 9.22 -24.89
N ILE A 19 7.46 9.17 -23.82
CA ILE A 19 7.66 10.30 -22.89
C ILE A 19 8.24 11.52 -23.61
N SER A 20 9.04 11.30 -24.66
CA SER A 20 9.66 12.37 -25.44
C SER A 20 8.77 12.89 -26.58
N ASP A 21 7.57 12.33 -26.78
CA ASP A 21 6.65 12.73 -27.84
C ASP A 21 5.86 13.98 -27.44
N PRO A 22 5.92 15.08 -28.22
CA PRO A 22 5.18 16.31 -27.94
C PRO A 22 3.66 16.13 -27.82
N GLU A 23 3.07 15.18 -28.55
CA GLU A 23 1.63 14.91 -28.51
C GLU A 23 1.22 14.28 -27.17
N ILE A 24 2.08 13.45 -26.59
CA ILE A 24 1.85 12.82 -25.29
C ILE A 24 2.13 13.80 -24.14
N ILE A 25 3.14 14.66 -24.29
CA ILE A 25 3.45 15.71 -23.30
C ILE A 25 2.25 16.66 -23.13
N ALA A 26 1.51 16.92 -24.18
CA ALA A 26 0.29 17.74 -24.14
C ALA A 26 -0.86 17.06 -23.35
N GLN A 27 -0.81 15.75 -23.17
CA GLN A 27 -1.79 14.96 -22.41
C GLN A 27 -1.24 14.63 -21.01
N GLN A 28 -1.34 15.58 -20.09
CA GLN A 28 -0.68 15.55 -18.80
C GLN A 28 -0.92 14.25 -17.97
N SER A 29 -2.15 13.73 -17.95
CA SER A 29 -2.48 12.48 -17.23
C SER A 29 -1.77 11.26 -17.82
N GLN A 30 -1.75 11.15 -19.15
CA GLN A 30 -1.11 10.04 -19.85
C GLN A 30 0.43 10.12 -19.72
N TRP A 31 0.98 11.34 -19.82
CA TRP A 31 2.39 11.56 -19.61
C TRP A 31 2.85 11.20 -18.20
N GLN A 32 2.08 11.59 -17.16
CA GLN A 32 2.38 11.22 -15.78
C GLN A 32 2.35 9.71 -15.56
N ALA A 33 1.37 9.01 -16.14
CA ALA A 33 1.30 7.55 -16.06
C ALA A 33 2.52 6.87 -16.68
N LEU A 34 2.96 7.35 -17.86
CA LEU A 34 4.16 6.84 -18.54
C LEU A 34 5.45 7.16 -17.77
N MET A 35 5.55 8.35 -17.16
CA MET A 35 6.69 8.70 -16.31
C MET A 35 6.79 7.80 -15.07
N LYS A 36 5.64 7.46 -14.46
CA LYS A 36 5.60 6.53 -13.34
C LYS A 36 6.05 5.13 -13.77
N GLU A 37 5.50 4.62 -14.88
CA GLU A 37 5.91 3.33 -15.46
C GLU A 37 7.42 3.31 -15.78
N HIS A 38 7.96 4.38 -16.38
CA HIS A 38 9.38 4.50 -16.67
C HIS A 38 10.25 4.40 -15.40
N ALA A 39 9.89 5.15 -14.34
CA ALA A 39 10.62 5.15 -13.08
C ALA A 39 10.56 3.79 -12.35
N GLU A 40 9.49 3.02 -12.55
CA GLU A 40 9.34 1.67 -12.00
C GLU A 40 10.22 0.64 -12.73
N ILE A 41 10.32 0.73 -14.06
CA ILE A 41 11.04 -0.24 -14.90
C ILE A 41 12.55 0.07 -14.98
N GLU A 42 12.93 1.34 -14.91
CA GLU A 42 14.32 1.79 -15.09
C GLU A 42 15.35 1.02 -14.24
N PRO A 43 15.16 0.81 -12.91
CA PRO A 43 16.13 0.09 -12.08
C PRO A 43 16.36 -1.35 -12.56
N VAL A 44 15.30 -2.03 -13.00
CA VAL A 44 15.37 -3.41 -13.52
C VAL A 44 16.19 -3.44 -14.79
N VAL A 45 15.92 -2.53 -15.73
CA VAL A 45 16.61 -2.47 -17.03
C VAL A 45 18.07 -2.11 -16.87
N LEU A 46 18.42 -1.18 -15.97
CA LEU A 46 19.81 -0.82 -15.69
C LEU A 46 20.61 -2.03 -15.17
N LYS A 47 20.04 -2.78 -14.21
CA LYS A 47 20.69 -3.99 -13.70
C LYS A 47 20.77 -5.11 -14.73
N TYR A 48 19.75 -5.25 -15.57
CA TYR A 48 19.77 -6.21 -16.65
C TYR A 48 20.82 -5.88 -17.72
N LYS A 49 21.02 -4.60 -18.02
CA LYS A 49 22.11 -4.14 -18.91
C LYS A 49 23.50 -4.41 -18.31
N GLU A 50 23.66 -4.24 -16.99
CA GLU A 50 24.90 -4.64 -16.29
C GLU A 50 25.14 -6.15 -16.40
N TYR A 51 24.10 -6.96 -16.21
CA TYR A 51 24.16 -8.41 -16.37
C TYR A 51 24.57 -8.82 -17.80
N LYS A 52 23.95 -8.24 -18.83
CA LYS A 52 24.30 -8.48 -20.23
C LYS A 52 25.76 -8.11 -20.53
N LYS A 53 26.22 -6.96 -20.00
CA LYS A 53 27.63 -6.54 -20.14
C LYS A 53 28.60 -7.53 -19.49
N ALA A 54 28.29 -8.01 -18.28
CA ALA A 54 29.13 -9.00 -17.59
C ALA A 54 29.16 -10.34 -18.34
N THR A 55 28.03 -10.76 -18.88
CA THR A 55 27.93 -11.98 -19.70
C THR A 55 28.73 -11.83 -21.00
N GLN A 56 28.62 -10.71 -21.69
CA GLN A 56 29.38 -10.43 -22.91
C GLN A 56 30.89 -10.35 -22.62
N ALA A 57 31.30 -9.70 -21.53
CA ALA A 57 32.71 -9.64 -21.12
C ALA A 57 33.30 -11.03 -20.87
N ILE A 58 32.52 -11.98 -20.30
CA ILE A 58 32.95 -13.37 -20.15
C ILE A 58 33.12 -14.05 -21.51
N GLU A 59 32.25 -13.81 -22.49
CA GLU A 59 32.34 -14.37 -23.82
C GLU A 59 33.57 -13.81 -24.58
N ASP A 60 33.76 -12.49 -24.52
CA ASP A 60 34.89 -11.81 -25.14
C ASP A 60 36.23 -12.26 -24.49
N ALA A 61 36.27 -12.39 -23.17
CA ALA A 61 37.45 -12.86 -22.45
C ALA A 61 37.75 -14.36 -22.77
N LYS A 62 36.73 -15.21 -23.01
CA LYS A 62 36.93 -16.59 -23.49
C LYS A 62 37.56 -16.63 -24.89
N GLU A 63 37.27 -15.66 -25.75
CA GLU A 63 37.96 -15.55 -27.04
C GLU A 63 39.37 -15.12 -26.89
N MET A 64 39.70 -14.20 -25.93
CA MET A 64 41.04 -13.73 -25.63
C MET A 64 41.92 -14.83 -25.03
N LEU A 65 41.37 -15.87 -24.38
CA LEU A 65 42.14 -17.03 -23.89
C LEU A 65 42.89 -17.79 -24.99
N LYS A 66 42.54 -17.57 -26.26
CA LYS A 66 43.23 -18.18 -27.41
C LYS A 66 44.61 -17.54 -27.67
N ASP A 67 44.83 -16.31 -27.16
CA ASP A 67 46.07 -15.57 -27.28
C ASP A 67 46.93 -15.76 -26.00
N PRO A 68 48.15 -16.30 -26.11
CA PRO A 68 49.02 -16.55 -24.96
C PRO A 68 49.40 -15.27 -24.18
N GLU A 69 49.46 -14.11 -24.84
CA GLU A 69 49.83 -12.83 -24.20
C GLU A 69 48.68 -12.23 -23.40
N MET A 70 47.44 -12.58 -23.71
CA MET A 70 46.24 -12.04 -23.07
C MET A 70 45.62 -13.01 -22.04
N LYS A 71 46.17 -14.23 -21.92
CA LYS A 71 45.57 -15.30 -21.14
C LYS A 71 45.39 -14.96 -19.67
N GLU A 72 46.38 -14.36 -19.02
CA GLU A 72 46.32 -14.03 -17.58
C GLU A 72 45.26 -12.97 -17.30
N LEU A 73 45.16 -11.94 -18.15
CA LEU A 73 44.15 -10.89 -18.05
C LEU A 73 42.72 -11.45 -18.29
N ALA A 74 42.58 -12.32 -19.29
CA ALA A 74 41.31 -12.95 -19.60
C ALA A 74 40.81 -13.86 -18.45
N GLU A 75 41.69 -14.59 -17.80
CA GLU A 75 41.36 -15.43 -16.64
C GLU A 75 40.85 -14.58 -15.45
N ILE A 76 41.50 -13.45 -15.15
CA ILE A 76 41.07 -12.52 -14.10
C ILE A 76 39.70 -11.92 -14.43
N GLU A 77 39.50 -11.47 -15.67
CA GLU A 77 38.23 -10.84 -16.10
C GLU A 77 37.06 -11.83 -16.04
N ILE A 78 37.30 -13.10 -16.43
CA ILE A 78 36.31 -14.17 -16.32
C ILE A 78 35.93 -14.44 -14.86
N GLU A 79 36.91 -14.49 -13.96
CA GLU A 79 36.70 -14.77 -12.53
C GLU A 79 35.91 -13.64 -11.87
N GLU A 80 36.30 -12.38 -12.09
CA GLU A 80 35.57 -11.20 -11.57
C GLU A 80 34.13 -11.12 -12.05
N ASN A 81 33.88 -11.35 -13.34
CA ASN A 81 32.52 -11.29 -13.88
C ASN A 81 31.68 -12.50 -13.45
N LYS A 82 32.29 -13.69 -13.30
CA LYS A 82 31.59 -14.86 -12.74
C LYS A 82 31.14 -14.65 -11.28
N GLU A 83 31.87 -13.91 -10.48
CA GLU A 83 31.47 -13.55 -9.12
C GLU A 83 30.38 -12.47 -9.10
N LYS A 84 30.33 -11.59 -10.10
CA LYS A 84 29.32 -10.54 -10.24
C LYS A 84 27.96 -11.06 -10.70
N LEU A 85 27.94 -12.04 -11.62
CA LEU A 85 26.72 -12.55 -12.22
C LEU A 85 25.66 -13.04 -11.21
N PRO A 86 25.98 -13.90 -10.22
CA PRO A 86 24.96 -14.36 -9.27
C PRO A 86 24.42 -13.23 -8.40
N LYS A 87 25.22 -12.23 -8.06
CA LYS A 87 24.77 -11.05 -7.31
C LYS A 87 23.80 -10.21 -8.13
N LEU A 88 24.10 -9.98 -9.40
CA LEU A 88 23.24 -9.26 -10.32
C LEU A 88 21.93 -10.02 -10.57
N GLU A 89 21.97 -11.35 -10.67
CA GLU A 89 20.75 -12.17 -10.79
C GLU A 89 19.86 -12.05 -9.55
N GLU A 90 20.43 -12.06 -8.35
CA GLU A 90 19.70 -11.88 -7.11
C GLU A 90 19.10 -10.47 -7.00
N GLU A 91 19.88 -9.43 -7.32
CA GLU A 91 19.41 -8.04 -7.36
C GLU A 91 18.25 -7.87 -8.38
N ILE A 92 18.35 -8.47 -9.56
CA ILE A 92 17.29 -8.44 -10.59
C ILE A 92 16.05 -9.17 -10.08
N LYS A 93 16.19 -10.34 -9.47
CA LYS A 93 15.07 -11.07 -8.88
C LYS A 93 14.33 -10.22 -7.85
N ILE A 94 15.05 -9.53 -6.97
CA ILE A 94 14.46 -8.61 -5.97
C ILE A 94 13.71 -7.46 -6.65
N LEU A 95 14.28 -6.87 -7.69
CA LEU A 95 13.67 -5.76 -8.42
C LEU A 95 12.43 -6.17 -9.23
N LEU A 96 12.33 -7.45 -9.61
CA LEU A 96 11.17 -8.01 -10.31
C LEU A 96 9.99 -8.33 -9.39
N ILE A 97 10.17 -8.30 -8.08
CA ILE A 97 9.06 -8.46 -7.13
C ILE A 97 8.09 -7.29 -7.35
N PRO A 98 6.80 -7.57 -7.62
CA PRO A 98 5.83 -6.51 -7.79
C PRO A 98 5.77 -5.67 -6.52
N LYS A 99 6.05 -4.37 -6.66
CA LYS A 99 5.88 -3.41 -5.57
C LYS A 99 4.40 -3.27 -5.25
N ASP A 100 4.08 -3.21 -3.98
CA ASP A 100 2.72 -2.90 -3.55
C ASP A 100 2.36 -1.47 -4.05
N PRO A 101 1.28 -1.30 -4.83
CA PRO A 101 0.89 0.02 -5.34
C PRO A 101 0.61 1.03 -4.22
N ASN A 102 0.44 0.56 -3.00
CA ASN A 102 0.21 1.39 -1.83
C ASN A 102 1.51 1.84 -1.13
N ASP A 103 2.68 1.29 -1.49
CA ASP A 103 3.94 1.55 -0.79
C ASP A 103 4.34 3.04 -0.75
N ASP A 104 3.97 3.82 -1.76
CA ASP A 104 4.23 5.26 -1.82
C ASP A 104 3.15 6.12 -1.16
N LYS A 105 2.05 5.53 -0.70
CA LYS A 105 0.94 6.25 -0.07
C LYS A 105 1.27 6.68 1.35
N ASN A 106 0.55 7.69 1.82
CA ASN A 106 0.48 8.02 3.23
C ASN A 106 -0.22 6.90 4.00
N VAL A 107 -0.07 6.90 5.30
CA VAL A 107 -0.59 5.82 6.15
C VAL A 107 -1.49 6.36 7.24
N ILE A 108 -2.60 5.66 7.46
CA ILE A 108 -3.49 5.84 8.60
C ILE A 108 -3.22 4.71 9.58
N CYS A 109 -2.81 5.08 10.80
CA CYS A 109 -2.58 4.16 11.88
C CYS A 109 -3.69 4.29 12.93
N GLU A 110 -4.24 3.17 13.38
CA GLU A 110 -5.20 3.11 14.47
C GLU A 110 -4.64 2.19 15.55
N ILE A 111 -4.60 2.67 16.79
CA ILE A 111 -4.15 1.89 17.94
C ILE A 111 -5.30 1.79 18.92
N ARG A 112 -5.63 0.58 19.34
CA ARG A 112 -6.67 0.30 20.33
C ARG A 112 -6.12 -0.52 21.48
N GLY A 113 -6.47 -0.15 22.72
CA GLY A 113 -6.24 -1.00 23.88
C GLY A 113 -7.04 -2.29 23.74
N GLY A 114 -6.35 -3.43 23.88
CA GLY A 114 -6.93 -4.77 23.83
C GLY A 114 -7.20 -5.33 25.25
N ALA A 115 -6.78 -6.57 25.50
CA ALA A 115 -6.90 -7.20 26.82
C ALA A 115 -5.94 -6.55 27.82
N GLY A 116 -6.47 -6.09 28.98
CA GLY A 116 -5.67 -5.50 30.07
C GLY A 116 -6.23 -4.22 30.68
N GLY A 117 -7.40 -3.74 30.22
CA GLY A 117 -8.06 -2.57 30.80
C GLY A 117 -7.21 -1.30 30.66
N GLU A 118 -7.00 -0.57 31.76
CA GLU A 118 -6.23 0.69 31.77
C GLU A 118 -4.77 0.51 31.35
N GLU A 119 -4.15 -0.63 31.72
CA GLU A 119 -2.78 -0.95 31.30
C GLU A 119 -2.66 -1.11 29.78
N ALA A 120 -3.68 -1.68 29.13
CA ALA A 120 -3.73 -1.76 27.68
C ALA A 120 -3.84 -0.36 27.02
N ALA A 121 -4.60 0.55 27.65
CA ALA A 121 -4.70 1.93 27.19
C ALA A 121 -3.39 2.71 27.35
N LEU A 122 -2.69 2.52 28.48
CA LEU A 122 -1.36 3.10 28.71
C LEU A 122 -0.33 2.56 27.71
N PHE A 123 -0.43 1.26 27.39
CA PHE A 123 0.43 0.67 26.37
C PHE A 123 0.14 1.19 24.96
N ALA A 124 -1.13 1.41 24.63
CA ALA A 124 -1.51 2.09 23.37
C ALA A 124 -0.87 3.48 23.28
N GLY A 125 -0.84 4.25 24.37
CA GLY A 125 -0.13 5.53 24.44
C GLY A 125 1.39 5.38 24.24
N THR A 126 1.98 4.32 24.78
CA THR A 126 3.41 4.03 24.56
C THR A 126 3.71 3.73 23.09
N LEU A 127 2.87 2.95 22.40
CA LEU A 127 3.01 2.64 21.00
C LEU A 127 2.81 3.91 20.12
N PHE A 128 1.82 4.74 20.44
CA PHE A 128 1.61 6.00 19.74
C PHE A 128 2.85 6.91 19.85
N ARG A 129 3.41 7.06 21.05
CA ARG A 129 4.65 7.82 21.25
C ARG A 129 5.81 7.24 20.45
N MET A 130 5.96 5.92 20.41
CA MET A 130 6.99 5.22 19.63
C MET A 130 6.88 5.55 18.15
N TYR A 131 5.69 5.44 17.55
CA TYR A 131 5.48 5.78 16.14
C TYR A 131 5.62 7.27 15.86
N SER A 132 5.22 8.14 16.80
CA SER A 132 5.43 9.58 16.68
C SER A 132 6.92 9.93 16.61
N LYS A 133 7.73 9.30 17.46
CA LYS A 133 9.19 9.47 17.45
C LYS A 133 9.84 8.90 16.19
N TYR A 134 9.32 7.79 15.68
CA TYR A 134 9.79 7.24 14.41
C TYR A 134 9.48 8.17 13.23
N ALA A 135 8.25 8.69 13.16
CA ALA A 135 7.86 9.67 12.15
C ALA A 135 8.75 10.93 12.19
N GLU A 136 9.03 11.43 13.41
CA GLU A 136 9.95 12.56 13.62
C GLU A 136 11.36 12.28 13.08
N LYS A 137 11.93 11.09 13.37
CA LYS A 137 13.24 10.66 12.85
C LYS A 137 13.27 10.57 11.32
N LYS A 138 12.17 10.15 10.71
CA LYS A 138 12.04 10.02 9.24
C LYS A 138 11.65 11.34 8.56
N HIS A 139 11.46 12.41 9.32
CA HIS A 139 10.96 13.72 8.84
C HIS A 139 9.58 13.62 8.18
N TRP A 140 8.74 12.71 8.67
CA TRP A 140 7.35 12.57 8.25
C TRP A 140 6.45 13.46 9.11
N LYS A 141 5.39 13.98 8.52
CA LYS A 141 4.37 14.74 9.24
C LYS A 141 3.39 13.77 9.90
N LEU A 142 3.07 14.00 11.18
CA LEU A 142 2.05 13.26 11.90
C LEU A 142 0.89 14.19 12.23
N GLU A 143 -0.34 13.71 12.02
CA GLU A 143 -1.58 14.44 12.31
C GLU A 143 -2.56 13.49 13.01
N ILE A 144 -3.08 13.90 14.19
CA ILE A 144 -4.06 13.10 14.93
C ILE A 144 -5.42 13.32 14.27
N LEU A 145 -6.09 12.22 13.90
CA LEU A 145 -7.43 12.24 13.31
C LEU A 145 -8.53 12.10 14.36
N ASN A 146 -8.31 11.20 15.32
CA ASN A 146 -9.26 10.95 16.41
C ASN A 146 -8.52 10.39 17.62
N GLU A 147 -8.94 10.78 18.83
CA GLU A 147 -8.38 10.30 20.08
C GLU A 147 -9.46 10.07 21.13
N ASN A 148 -9.31 9.01 21.92
CA ASN A 148 -10.14 8.71 23.09
C ASN A 148 -9.22 8.41 24.27
N GLU A 149 -8.87 9.47 24.99
CA GLU A 149 -7.98 9.40 26.13
C GLU A 149 -8.66 8.75 27.35
N THR A 150 -7.83 8.13 28.21
CA THR A 150 -8.24 7.66 29.55
C THR A 150 -7.75 8.64 30.60
N GLY A 151 -8.39 8.60 31.78
CA GLY A 151 -8.04 9.50 32.90
C GLY A 151 -6.60 9.37 33.42
N LEU A 152 -5.86 8.32 33.01
CA LEU A 152 -4.46 8.08 33.38
C LEU A 152 -3.46 8.40 32.26
N GLY A 153 -3.90 9.08 31.19
CA GLY A 153 -3.03 9.49 30.08
C GLY A 153 -2.74 8.40 29.05
N GLY A 154 -3.53 7.32 29.05
CA GLY A 154 -3.51 6.30 27.99
C GLY A 154 -4.62 6.57 26.95
N TYR A 155 -4.67 5.76 25.91
CA TYR A 155 -5.70 5.83 24.88
C TYR A 155 -6.50 4.53 24.81
N LYS A 156 -7.85 4.63 24.91
CA LYS A 156 -8.72 3.52 24.52
C LYS A 156 -8.60 3.26 23.04
N GLU A 157 -8.54 4.35 22.28
CA GLU A 157 -8.35 4.36 20.83
C GLU A 157 -7.68 5.66 20.42
N ILE A 158 -6.73 5.59 19.50
CA ILE A 158 -6.15 6.74 18.84
C ILE A 158 -5.92 6.42 17.38
N SER A 159 -6.32 7.36 16.50
CA SER A 159 -6.12 7.28 15.05
C SER A 159 -5.33 8.49 14.59
N PHE A 160 -4.32 8.27 13.80
CA PHE A 160 -3.45 9.33 13.27
C PHE A 160 -2.97 9.01 11.87
N MET A 161 -2.69 10.04 11.11
CA MET A 161 -2.13 9.94 9.77
C MET A 161 -0.64 10.31 9.80
N ILE A 162 0.16 9.54 9.08
CA ILE A 162 1.57 9.84 8.84
C ILE A 162 1.75 10.09 7.34
N THR A 163 2.17 11.32 7.02
CA THR A 163 2.37 11.76 5.64
C THR A 163 3.87 11.82 5.35
N GLY A 164 4.32 11.04 4.38
CA GLY A 164 5.71 11.03 3.95
C GLY A 164 6.01 9.90 2.96
N LYS A 165 7.02 10.11 2.14
CA LYS A 165 7.41 9.14 1.12
C LYS A 165 7.82 7.80 1.76
N GLY A 166 7.19 6.72 1.33
CA GLY A 166 7.46 5.38 1.82
C GLY A 166 6.95 5.09 3.24
N ALA A 167 6.04 5.92 3.78
CA ALA A 167 5.51 5.71 5.13
C ALA A 167 4.74 4.39 5.24
N TYR A 168 3.87 4.10 4.27
CA TYR A 168 3.12 2.85 4.26
C TYR A 168 4.03 1.64 4.06
N SER A 169 5.00 1.69 3.15
CA SER A 169 5.91 0.57 2.87
C SER A 169 6.67 0.06 4.11
N ARG A 170 6.94 0.95 5.07
CA ARG A 170 7.62 0.60 6.31
C ARG A 170 6.65 0.21 7.42
N LEU A 171 5.59 0.97 7.60
CA LEU A 171 4.66 0.78 8.72
C LEU A 171 3.64 -0.34 8.49
N LYS A 172 3.42 -0.82 7.27
CA LYS A 172 2.52 -1.95 6.98
C LYS A 172 2.86 -3.22 7.79
N PHE A 173 4.13 -3.40 8.16
CA PHE A 173 4.59 -4.52 8.99
C PHE A 173 4.28 -4.36 10.49
N GLU A 174 3.79 -3.20 10.91
CA GLU A 174 3.44 -2.93 12.30
C GLU A 174 1.99 -3.32 12.63
N SER A 175 1.19 -3.71 11.64
CA SER A 175 -0.20 -4.13 11.86
C SER A 175 -0.30 -5.47 12.57
N GLY A 176 -1.16 -5.53 13.60
CA GLY A 176 -1.42 -6.74 14.37
C GLY A 176 -1.52 -6.48 15.87
N VAL A 177 -1.41 -7.57 16.64
CA VAL A 177 -1.52 -7.53 18.11
C VAL A 177 -0.13 -7.39 18.75
N HIS A 178 0.09 -6.30 19.46
CA HIS A 178 1.28 -6.05 20.26
C HIS A 178 1.02 -6.43 21.72
N ARG A 179 1.93 -7.17 22.32
CA ARG A 179 1.81 -7.68 23.69
C ARG A 179 2.88 -7.07 24.58
N VAL A 180 2.47 -6.52 25.72
CA VAL A 180 3.38 -6.00 26.75
C VAL A 180 3.38 -6.88 27.99
N GLN A 181 4.55 -7.07 28.57
CA GLN A 181 4.78 -7.74 29.85
C GLN A 181 5.54 -6.78 30.76
N ARG A 182 4.86 -6.16 31.70
CA ARG A 182 5.44 -5.27 32.72
C ARG A 182 4.60 -5.26 33.97
N VAL A 183 5.16 -4.73 35.07
CA VAL A 183 4.38 -4.37 36.25
C VAL A 183 3.65 -3.07 35.93
N PRO A 184 2.30 -3.03 35.88
CA PRO A 184 1.55 -1.81 35.65
C PRO A 184 1.78 -0.78 36.74
N ASP A 185 1.71 0.50 36.43
CA ASP A 185 1.75 1.59 37.41
C ASP A 185 0.56 1.53 38.39
N THR A 186 -0.51 0.84 38.01
CA THR A 186 -1.73 0.60 38.79
C THR A 186 -1.64 -0.61 39.70
N GLU A 187 -0.56 -1.41 39.62
CA GLU A 187 -0.40 -2.67 40.39
C GLU A 187 0.41 -2.47 41.66
N ALA A 188 -0.25 -2.53 42.83
CA ALA A 188 0.38 -2.32 44.10
C ALA A 188 1.23 -3.53 44.60
N SER A 189 0.99 -4.74 44.08
CA SER A 189 1.66 -5.98 44.53
C SER A 189 2.92 -6.34 43.71
N GLY A 190 3.30 -5.54 42.72
CA GLY A 190 4.50 -5.76 41.93
C GLY A 190 4.41 -6.95 40.95
N ARG A 191 3.22 -7.46 40.67
CA ARG A 191 3.03 -8.58 39.76
C ARG A 191 3.14 -8.15 38.30
N ILE A 192 3.82 -8.97 37.51
CA ILE A 192 3.91 -8.75 36.05
C ILE A 192 2.56 -9.08 35.40
N HIS A 193 1.98 -8.12 34.74
CA HIS A 193 0.77 -8.30 33.93
C HIS A 193 1.13 -8.43 32.47
N THR A 194 0.24 -9.10 31.74
CA THR A 194 0.33 -9.21 30.27
C THR A 194 -0.86 -8.51 29.66
N SER A 195 -0.62 -7.41 28.96
CA SER A 195 -1.65 -6.63 28.27
C SER A 195 -1.39 -6.59 26.78
N THR A 196 -2.40 -6.23 25.99
CA THR A 196 -2.30 -6.15 24.54
C THR A 196 -2.87 -4.83 24.03
N ALA A 197 -2.30 -4.36 22.91
CA ALA A 197 -2.88 -3.32 22.08
C ALA A 197 -2.86 -3.80 20.63
N THR A 198 -3.89 -3.45 19.89
CA THR A 198 -3.97 -3.74 18.46
C THR A 198 -3.56 -2.52 17.65
N VAL A 199 -2.75 -2.73 16.64
CA VAL A 199 -2.33 -1.71 15.68
C VAL A 199 -2.89 -2.08 14.32
N VAL A 200 -3.58 -1.16 13.69
CA VAL A 200 -4.08 -1.25 12.32
C VAL A 200 -3.31 -0.24 11.47
N VAL A 201 -2.83 -0.67 10.33
CA VAL A 201 -2.09 0.17 9.39
C VAL A 201 -2.76 0.06 8.03
N LEU A 202 -3.33 1.18 7.57
CA LEU A 202 -4.06 1.26 6.31
C LEU A 202 -3.40 2.31 5.40
N PRO A 203 -3.34 2.08 4.08
CA PRO A 203 -2.95 3.13 3.15
C PRO A 203 -4.02 4.23 3.12
N GLU A 204 -3.60 5.47 2.93
CA GLU A 204 -4.53 6.55 2.63
C GLU A 204 -5.28 6.24 1.34
N VAL A 205 -6.59 6.38 1.39
CA VAL A 205 -7.48 6.13 0.25
C VAL A 205 -7.87 7.47 -0.34
N GLU A 206 -7.72 7.59 -1.66
CA GLU A 206 -8.15 8.78 -2.40
C GLU A 206 -9.68 8.86 -2.42
N ASP A 207 -10.20 10.09 -2.48
CA ASP A 207 -11.62 10.31 -2.65
C ASP A 207 -12.13 9.67 -3.95
N VAL A 208 -13.30 9.07 -3.88
CA VAL A 208 -13.93 8.43 -5.04
C VAL A 208 -14.36 9.51 -6.04
N GLU A 209 -13.65 9.62 -7.14
CA GLU A 209 -14.09 10.42 -8.28
C GLU A 209 -14.85 9.54 -9.26
N ILE A 210 -16.10 9.97 -9.61
CA ILE A 210 -16.89 9.27 -10.61
C ILE A 210 -16.89 10.07 -11.90
N ASP A 211 -16.19 9.55 -12.89
CA ASP A 211 -16.30 9.98 -14.27
C ASP A 211 -17.26 9.03 -15.02
N ILE A 212 -18.39 9.59 -15.47
CA ILE A 212 -19.39 8.83 -16.20
C ILE A 212 -19.20 9.12 -17.68
N ASN A 213 -18.75 8.10 -18.42
CA ASN A 213 -18.67 8.19 -19.86
C ASN A 213 -20.10 8.27 -20.45
N PRO A 214 -20.45 9.32 -21.23
CA PRO A 214 -21.75 9.44 -21.85
C PRO A 214 -22.16 8.25 -22.75
N ALA A 215 -21.18 7.53 -23.30
CA ALA A 215 -21.42 6.36 -24.13
C ALA A 215 -21.95 5.16 -23.33
N ASP A 216 -21.72 5.13 -22.02
CA ASP A 216 -22.16 4.05 -21.12
C ASP A 216 -23.57 4.29 -20.56
N ILE A 217 -24.23 5.37 -21.00
CA ILE A 217 -25.58 5.70 -20.54
C ILE A 217 -26.59 5.43 -21.65
N LYS A 218 -27.55 4.53 -21.35
CA LYS A 218 -28.73 4.34 -22.15
C LYS A 218 -29.85 5.25 -21.61
N MET A 219 -30.40 6.12 -22.46
CA MET A 219 -31.52 6.98 -22.11
C MET A 219 -32.84 6.44 -22.71
N GLU A 220 -33.85 6.29 -21.86
CA GLU A 220 -35.20 5.94 -22.24
C GLU A 220 -36.15 7.06 -21.83
N VAL A 221 -37.08 7.38 -22.72
CA VAL A 221 -38.07 8.42 -22.49
C VAL A 221 -39.45 7.78 -22.40
N PHE A 222 -40.21 8.13 -21.41
CA PHE A 222 -41.57 7.58 -21.20
C PHE A 222 -42.53 8.64 -20.74
N ARG A 223 -43.80 8.29 -20.68
CA ARG A 223 -44.86 9.20 -20.18
C ARG A 223 -44.86 9.21 -18.66
N ALA A 224 -44.87 10.39 -18.07
CA ALA A 224 -44.99 10.52 -16.63
C ALA A 224 -46.26 9.89 -16.10
N SER A 225 -46.17 9.20 -14.97
CA SER A 225 -47.34 8.62 -14.27
C SER A 225 -47.78 9.54 -13.13
N GLY A 226 -49.06 9.81 -13.02
CA GLY A 226 -49.63 10.62 -11.92
C GLY A 226 -50.93 11.35 -12.29
N ALA A 227 -51.53 11.96 -11.28
CA ALA A 227 -52.74 12.82 -11.47
C ALA A 227 -52.32 14.12 -12.17
N GLY A 228 -52.73 14.31 -13.43
CA GLY A 228 -52.38 15.49 -14.20
C GLY A 228 -53.24 15.65 -15.45
N GLY A 229 -53.23 16.86 -16.04
CA GLY A 229 -53.98 17.22 -17.23
C GLY A 229 -53.40 16.67 -18.53
N GLN A 230 -53.85 17.19 -19.69
CA GLN A 230 -53.46 16.73 -21.04
C GLN A 230 -51.99 16.65 -21.31
N HIS A 231 -51.13 17.44 -20.63
CA HIS A 231 -49.68 17.47 -20.84
C HIS A 231 -49.02 16.16 -20.35
N ILE A 232 -49.39 15.66 -19.18
CA ILE A 232 -48.84 14.43 -18.58
C ILE A 232 -49.21 13.20 -19.42
N ASN A 233 -50.41 13.18 -19.97
CA ASN A 233 -50.91 12.03 -20.73
C ASN A 233 -50.47 11.99 -22.20
N LYS A 234 -50.05 13.12 -22.77
CA LYS A 234 -49.67 13.21 -24.18
C LYS A 234 -48.16 13.34 -24.44
N THR A 235 -47.39 13.94 -23.50
CA THR A 235 -45.96 14.26 -23.72
C THR A 235 -45.10 13.26 -22.94
N SER A 236 -44.12 12.66 -23.63
CA SER A 236 -43.09 11.81 -22.99
C SER A 236 -41.99 12.69 -22.42
N SER A 237 -42.22 13.24 -21.21
CA SER A 237 -41.27 14.11 -20.53
C SER A 237 -40.44 13.38 -19.45
N ALA A 238 -40.88 12.21 -19.01
CA ALA A 238 -40.11 11.42 -18.03
C ALA A 238 -38.89 10.76 -18.66
N VAL A 239 -37.81 10.73 -17.94
CA VAL A 239 -36.51 10.21 -18.39
C VAL A 239 -36.02 9.13 -17.43
N ARG A 240 -35.60 8.01 -18.00
CA ARG A 240 -34.89 6.94 -17.32
C ARG A 240 -33.49 6.83 -17.92
N LEU A 241 -32.48 6.88 -17.08
CA LEU A 241 -31.10 6.66 -17.43
C LEU A 241 -30.62 5.32 -16.86
N ILE A 242 -29.99 4.53 -17.69
CA ILE A 242 -29.45 3.23 -17.32
C ILE A 242 -27.96 3.27 -17.56
N HIS A 243 -27.15 3.06 -16.54
CA HIS A 243 -25.71 2.89 -16.67
C HIS A 243 -25.43 1.44 -17.08
N ILE A 244 -24.99 1.25 -18.32
CA ILE A 244 -24.86 -0.08 -18.94
C ILE A 244 -23.92 -1.00 -18.16
N PRO A 245 -22.71 -0.56 -17.70
CA PRO A 245 -21.77 -1.45 -17.02
C PRO A 245 -22.26 -1.96 -15.66
N THR A 246 -22.97 -1.13 -14.89
CA THR A 246 -23.45 -1.49 -13.54
C THR A 246 -24.91 -1.92 -13.50
N GLY A 247 -25.67 -1.68 -14.57
CA GLY A 247 -27.13 -1.89 -14.61
C GLY A 247 -27.92 -0.91 -13.73
N MET A 248 -27.27 0.13 -13.17
CA MET A 248 -27.93 1.09 -12.27
C MET A 248 -28.88 1.98 -13.04
N VAL A 249 -30.08 2.20 -12.47
CA VAL A 249 -31.14 2.96 -13.11
C VAL A 249 -31.48 4.19 -12.27
N ALA A 250 -31.61 5.34 -12.93
CA ALA A 250 -32.12 6.56 -12.34
C ALA A 250 -33.29 7.13 -13.20
N GLU A 251 -34.38 7.47 -12.55
CA GLU A 251 -35.57 8.00 -13.22
C GLU A 251 -35.94 9.36 -12.64
N CYS A 252 -36.39 10.24 -13.51
CA CYS A 252 -36.94 11.53 -13.11
C CYS A 252 -38.15 11.88 -13.99
N GLN A 253 -39.27 12.30 -13.33
CA GLN A 253 -40.51 12.68 -13.97
C GLN A 253 -41.16 13.92 -13.31
N THR A 254 -40.43 14.65 -12.51
CA THR A 254 -40.92 15.77 -11.69
C THR A 254 -41.22 17.02 -12.50
N GLU A 255 -40.42 17.25 -13.54
CA GLU A 255 -40.50 18.47 -14.34
C GLU A 255 -41.30 18.26 -15.64
N ARG A 256 -41.81 19.38 -16.19
CA ARG A 256 -42.49 19.36 -17.50
C ARG A 256 -41.52 19.25 -18.66
N SER A 257 -40.24 19.65 -18.45
CA SER A 257 -39.19 19.63 -19.46
C SER A 257 -38.42 18.33 -19.40
N GLN A 258 -38.32 17.63 -20.54
CA GLN A 258 -37.50 16.44 -20.70
C GLN A 258 -35.99 16.71 -20.39
N PHE A 259 -35.50 17.88 -20.77
CA PHE A 259 -34.10 18.24 -20.50
C PHE A 259 -33.84 18.39 -19.01
N GLN A 260 -34.73 19.02 -18.25
CA GLN A 260 -34.59 19.14 -16.80
C GLN A 260 -34.70 17.78 -16.12
N ASN A 261 -35.63 16.92 -16.54
CA ASN A 261 -35.68 15.55 -16.02
C ASN A 261 -34.43 14.73 -16.33
N ARG A 262 -33.81 14.92 -17.51
CA ARG A 262 -32.53 14.29 -17.85
C ARG A 262 -31.40 14.76 -16.92
N ASP A 263 -31.32 16.05 -16.67
CA ASP A 263 -30.27 16.61 -15.80
C ASP A 263 -30.45 16.13 -14.34
N TYR A 264 -31.66 16.07 -13.86
CA TYR A 264 -31.96 15.52 -12.53
C TYR A 264 -31.69 14.01 -12.47
N ALA A 265 -32.08 13.25 -13.47
CA ALA A 265 -31.78 11.82 -13.54
C ALA A 265 -30.28 11.56 -13.60
N MET A 266 -29.49 12.41 -14.30
CA MET A 266 -28.04 12.32 -14.35
C MET A 266 -27.41 12.60 -12.98
N LYS A 267 -27.89 13.64 -12.28
CA LYS A 267 -27.40 13.92 -10.90
C LYS A 267 -27.71 12.75 -9.97
N LEU A 268 -28.93 12.19 -10.06
CA LEU A 268 -29.36 11.05 -9.26
C LEU A 268 -28.53 9.80 -9.58
N LEU A 269 -28.22 9.54 -10.86
CA LEU A 269 -27.40 8.43 -11.29
C LEU A 269 -25.97 8.56 -10.75
N ARG A 270 -25.38 9.76 -10.84
CA ARG A 270 -24.04 10.05 -10.30
C ARG A 270 -24.00 9.85 -8.79
N SER A 271 -25.00 10.32 -8.05
CA SER A 271 -25.07 10.11 -6.60
C SER A 271 -25.15 8.63 -6.23
N ARG A 272 -25.96 7.84 -6.93
CA ARG A 272 -26.09 6.39 -6.69
C ARG A 272 -24.81 5.62 -7.01
N LEU A 273 -24.14 5.97 -8.11
CA LEU A 273 -22.86 5.36 -8.47
C LEU A 273 -21.78 5.71 -7.44
N TYR A 274 -21.77 6.96 -6.96
CA TYR A 274 -20.88 7.39 -5.88
C TYR A 274 -21.11 6.60 -4.58
N GLU A 275 -22.39 6.46 -4.17
CA GLU A 275 -22.74 5.69 -2.98
C GLU A 275 -22.34 4.22 -3.11
N GLN A 276 -22.53 3.61 -4.28
CA GLN A 276 -22.12 2.23 -4.54
C GLN A 276 -20.60 2.05 -4.44
N GLU A 277 -19.83 2.91 -5.10
CA GLU A 277 -18.37 2.79 -5.11
C GLU A 277 -17.78 3.11 -3.74
N LYS A 278 -18.34 4.11 -3.05
CA LYS A 278 -17.98 4.41 -1.66
C LYS A 278 -18.28 3.25 -0.72
N ALA A 279 -19.44 2.62 -0.82
CA ALA A 279 -19.80 1.48 0.00
C ALA A 279 -18.88 0.28 -0.25
N LYS A 280 -18.44 0.07 -1.49
CA LYS A 280 -17.46 -0.96 -1.85
C LYS A 280 -16.10 -0.66 -1.20
N GLN A 281 -15.60 0.57 -1.33
CA GLN A 281 -14.36 1.03 -0.73
C GLN A 281 -14.40 0.89 0.80
N ASP A 282 -15.48 1.35 1.44
CA ASP A 282 -15.69 1.23 2.89
C ASP A 282 -15.69 -0.24 3.34
N SER A 283 -16.28 -1.14 2.54
CA SER A 283 -16.28 -2.58 2.81
C SER A 283 -14.88 -3.19 2.68
N GLU A 284 -14.10 -2.79 1.69
CA GLU A 284 -12.71 -3.24 1.52
C GLU A 284 -11.83 -2.79 2.69
N VAL A 285 -11.94 -1.52 3.09
CA VAL A 285 -11.24 -0.97 4.27
C VAL A 285 -11.66 -1.68 5.55
N ALA A 286 -12.96 -1.93 5.74
CA ALA A 286 -13.48 -2.64 6.90
C ALA A 286 -12.96 -4.10 6.97
N ASN A 287 -12.91 -4.78 5.83
CA ASN A 287 -12.37 -6.14 5.75
C ASN A 287 -10.85 -6.17 6.02
N ALA A 288 -10.09 -5.23 5.44
CA ALA A 288 -8.66 -5.08 5.72
C ALA A 288 -8.41 -4.82 7.21
N ARG A 289 -9.17 -3.90 7.82
CA ARG A 289 -9.12 -3.62 9.27
C ARG A 289 -9.43 -4.87 10.10
N LYS A 290 -10.47 -5.60 9.74
CA LYS A 290 -10.86 -6.84 10.45
C LYS A 290 -9.80 -7.92 10.36
N SER A 291 -9.16 -8.11 9.21
CA SER A 291 -8.09 -9.10 9.04
C SER A 291 -6.83 -8.78 9.86
N GLN A 292 -6.51 -7.49 10.05
CA GLN A 292 -5.35 -7.05 10.82
C GLN A 292 -5.57 -7.13 12.34
N VAL A 293 -6.78 -6.90 12.82
CA VAL A 293 -7.09 -6.85 14.26
C VAL A 293 -7.24 -8.26 14.87
N GLY A 294 -7.72 -9.22 14.09
CA GLY A 294 -8.06 -10.54 14.61
C GLY A 294 -9.08 -10.45 15.77
N SER A 295 -8.87 -11.24 16.81
CA SER A 295 -9.64 -11.17 18.07
C SER A 295 -9.04 -10.19 19.11
N GLY A 296 -7.82 -9.70 18.89
CA GLY A 296 -7.05 -8.92 19.88
C GLY A 296 -6.58 -9.75 21.09
N ASP A 297 -6.68 -11.08 21.03
CA ASP A 297 -6.27 -11.98 22.09
C ASP A 297 -4.74 -11.99 22.25
N ARG A 298 -4.29 -12.30 23.47
CA ARG A 298 -2.85 -12.41 23.80
C ARG A 298 -2.13 -13.50 23.01
N SER A 299 -2.84 -14.47 22.46
CA SER A 299 -2.31 -15.56 21.64
C SER A 299 -1.91 -15.11 20.23
N GLU A 300 -2.61 -14.12 19.67
CA GLU A 300 -2.42 -13.62 18.29
C GLU A 300 -1.27 -12.60 18.14
N LYS A 301 -0.45 -12.47 19.16
CA LYS A 301 0.65 -11.49 19.19
C LYS A 301 1.60 -11.62 17.99
N ILE A 302 1.87 -10.51 17.32
CA ILE A 302 2.98 -10.39 16.37
C ILE A 302 4.28 -10.06 17.10
N ARG A 303 4.20 -9.21 18.15
CA ARG A 303 5.38 -8.72 18.87
C ARG A 303 5.14 -8.68 20.38
N THR A 304 6.20 -8.99 21.15
CA THR A 304 6.17 -8.93 22.62
C THR A 304 7.22 -7.97 23.14
N TYR A 305 6.80 -7.06 24.00
CA TYR A 305 7.61 -6.08 24.72
C TYR A 305 7.77 -6.59 26.18
N ASN A 306 8.91 -7.16 26.50
CA ASN A 306 9.22 -7.72 27.81
C ASN A 306 10.09 -6.74 28.61
N TYR A 307 9.46 -5.92 29.45
CA TYR A 307 10.13 -4.89 30.25
C TYR A 307 11.14 -5.47 31.26
N PRO A 308 10.82 -6.52 32.04
CA PRO A 308 11.78 -7.12 32.96
C PRO A 308 13.07 -7.60 32.31
N GLN A 309 13.01 -8.01 31.04
CA GLN A 309 14.18 -8.48 30.29
C GLN A 309 14.78 -7.40 29.36
N GLY A 310 14.16 -6.21 29.25
CA GLY A 310 14.58 -5.17 28.31
C GLY A 310 14.55 -5.63 26.84
N ARG A 311 13.71 -6.63 26.53
CA ARG A 311 13.70 -7.35 25.25
C ARG A 311 12.41 -7.14 24.49
N ILE A 312 12.53 -6.90 23.19
CA ILE A 312 11.43 -6.89 22.22
C ILE A 312 11.64 -8.07 21.29
N THR A 313 10.60 -8.91 21.11
CA THR A 313 10.66 -10.07 20.22
C THR A 313 9.54 -9.99 19.19
N ASP A 314 9.89 -9.98 17.90
CA ASP A 314 8.94 -10.20 16.82
C ASP A 314 8.82 -11.70 16.53
N HIS A 315 7.60 -12.22 16.70
CA HIS A 315 7.34 -13.66 16.61
C HIS A 315 7.22 -14.17 15.18
N ARG A 316 7.04 -13.28 14.20
CA ARG A 316 6.94 -13.66 12.78
C ARG A 316 8.28 -14.11 12.22
N ILE A 317 9.36 -13.46 12.66
CA ILE A 317 10.73 -13.75 12.19
C ILE A 317 11.64 -14.26 13.31
N GLY A 318 11.15 -14.38 14.55
CA GLY A 318 11.93 -14.82 15.70
C GLY A 318 13.03 -13.86 16.14
N LEU A 319 13.05 -12.62 15.65
CA LEU A 319 14.07 -11.62 15.97
C LEU A 319 13.83 -11.03 17.36
N SER A 320 14.90 -10.89 18.15
CA SER A 320 14.85 -10.25 19.47
C SER A 320 15.87 -9.11 19.55
N ILE A 321 15.40 -7.93 19.97
CA ILE A 321 16.20 -6.72 20.21
C ILE A 321 16.24 -6.43 21.70
N TYR A 322 17.42 -6.14 22.24
CA TYR A 322 17.62 -5.91 23.69
C TYR A 322 17.75 -4.41 24.05
N GLN A 323 17.58 -3.51 23.10
CA GLN A 323 17.61 -2.06 23.29
C GLN A 323 16.20 -1.46 23.31
N MET A 324 15.37 -1.92 24.27
CA MET A 324 13.97 -1.54 24.36
C MET A 324 13.75 -0.01 24.42
N GLU A 325 14.57 0.72 25.17
CA GLU A 325 14.41 2.18 25.30
C GLU A 325 14.62 2.89 23.97
N ASN A 326 15.66 2.51 23.21
CA ASN A 326 15.91 3.08 21.89
C ASN A 326 14.76 2.78 20.93
N PHE A 327 14.28 1.56 20.95
CA PHE A 327 13.15 1.12 20.14
C PHE A 327 11.88 1.92 20.44
N LEU A 328 11.52 2.07 21.73
CA LEU A 328 10.37 2.87 22.17
C LEU A 328 10.55 4.38 21.92
N ASN A 329 11.78 4.84 21.72
CA ASN A 329 12.10 6.19 21.27
C ASN A 329 12.21 6.31 19.73
N GLY A 330 11.66 5.36 18.99
CA GLY A 330 11.51 5.42 17.54
C GLY A 330 12.71 4.87 16.77
N ASP A 331 13.45 3.89 17.30
CA ASP A 331 14.51 3.19 16.58
C ASP A 331 14.00 1.83 16.08
N LEU A 332 13.14 1.90 15.05
CA LEU A 332 12.42 0.75 14.51
C LEU A 332 13.12 0.14 13.29
N ASP A 333 14.11 0.80 12.73
CA ASP A 333 14.66 0.45 11.43
C ASP A 333 15.19 -0.99 11.38
N GLU A 334 15.96 -1.43 12.37
CA GLU A 334 16.51 -2.79 12.41
C GLU A 334 15.42 -3.87 12.33
N MET A 335 14.33 -3.68 13.06
CA MET A 335 13.20 -4.62 13.05
C MET A 335 12.44 -4.58 11.73
N ILE A 336 12.15 -3.38 11.23
CA ILE A 336 11.41 -3.19 9.98
C ILE A 336 12.21 -3.71 8.79
N ASP A 337 13.52 -3.42 8.71
CA ASP A 337 14.37 -3.89 7.63
C ASP A 337 14.49 -5.43 7.61
N SER A 338 14.54 -6.04 8.80
CA SER A 338 14.51 -7.50 8.92
C SER A 338 13.19 -8.10 8.46
N LEU A 339 12.05 -7.44 8.76
CA LEU A 339 10.73 -7.86 8.28
C LEU A 339 10.58 -7.69 6.77
N ILE A 340 11.07 -6.59 6.21
CA ILE A 340 11.12 -6.37 4.75
C ILE A 340 11.95 -7.46 4.07
N THR A 341 13.11 -7.79 4.63
CA THR A 341 13.99 -8.84 4.09
C THR A 341 13.30 -10.21 4.11
N ALA A 342 12.59 -10.52 5.20
CA ALA A 342 11.86 -11.79 5.33
C ALA A 342 10.68 -11.86 4.33
N ASP A 343 9.90 -10.79 4.18
CA ASP A 343 8.79 -10.68 3.22
C ASP A 343 9.30 -10.82 1.77
N THR A 344 10.43 -10.16 1.47
CA THR A 344 11.10 -10.25 0.17
C THR A 344 11.54 -11.68 -0.13
N ALA A 345 12.14 -12.36 0.84
CA ALA A 345 12.59 -13.75 0.70
C ALA A 345 11.40 -14.72 0.52
N GLU A 346 10.27 -14.47 1.19
CA GLU A 346 9.05 -15.28 1.02
C GLU A 346 8.45 -15.10 -0.38
N LYS A 347 8.36 -13.87 -0.87
CA LYS A 347 7.88 -13.55 -2.22
C LYS A 347 8.76 -14.16 -3.32
N LEU A 348 10.08 -14.16 -3.12
CA LEU A 348 11.03 -14.81 -4.05
C LEU A 348 10.80 -16.32 -4.15
N LYS A 349 10.58 -16.99 -3.01
CA LYS A 349 10.26 -18.43 -3.00
C LYS A 349 8.95 -18.72 -3.69
N GLY A 350 7.90 -17.94 -3.46
CA GLY A 350 6.61 -18.09 -4.13
C GLY A 350 6.69 -17.91 -5.65
N SER A 351 7.57 -17.03 -6.14
CA SER A 351 7.77 -16.80 -7.57
C SER A 351 8.62 -17.87 -8.27
N GLU A 352 9.33 -18.73 -7.52
CA GLU A 352 10.08 -19.87 -8.08
C GLU A 352 9.20 -21.13 -8.23
N GLU A 353 8.03 -21.18 -7.56
CA GLU A 353 7.08 -22.29 -7.63
C GLU A 353 6.02 -22.13 -8.74
N GLU A 354 5.87 -20.94 -9.34
CA GLU A 354 5.03 -20.65 -10.51
C GLU A 354 5.87 -20.62 -11.81
#